data_118fd0dcc7a530044ac53b598ffa9bd0
#
_entry.id   118fd0dcc7a530044ac53b598ffa9bd0
#
_cell.length_a   1.000
_cell.length_b   1.000
_cell.length_c   1.000
_cell.angle_alpha   90.00
_cell.angle_beta   90.00
_cell.angle_gamma   90.00
#
_symmetry.space_group_name_H-M   'P 1'
#
loop_
_entity.id
_entity.type
_entity.pdbx_description
1 polymer ?
#
loop_
_entity_poly.entity_id
_entity_poly.type
_entity_poly.pdbx_seq_one_letter_code
_entity_poly.pdbx_strand_id
1 'polypeptide(L)'
;EDLTREEQRVDSGTLAISGLGQFQRFKAAHAFRRLIENWHVSDFHISAARGSKDAVGVDDHLSVTGDNLQLVARHIHEEHPGIFQEIVRRMRERVPGVSSVVPKPTEDGRLLLQFQDGAFVDPFVDRYVSDGTIKMFAYLVLLHDPDPHPLLCVEEPENQLYPALLLELAEEFRDYAIRGRGQV
;
A
#
# COMPACT_ATOMS: atom_id res chain seq x y z
N GLU A 1 -29.03 -27.09 -3.21
CA GLU A 1 -29.33 -25.66 -3.26
C GLU A 1 -30.00 -25.36 -4.59
N ASP A 2 -31.23 -24.88 -4.52
CA ASP A 2 -32.06 -24.59 -5.70
C ASP A 2 -31.50 -23.35 -6.38
N LEU A 3 -30.80 -23.54 -7.52
CA LEU A 3 -30.30 -22.47 -8.35
C LEU A 3 -31.47 -21.85 -9.15
N THR A 4 -32.34 -21.14 -8.46
CA THR A 4 -33.39 -20.35 -9.12
C THR A 4 -32.69 -19.30 -9.99
N ARG A 5 -32.88 -19.42 -11.31
CA ARG A 5 -32.39 -18.45 -12.29
C ARG A 5 -33.14 -17.14 -12.11
N GLU A 6 -32.43 -16.12 -11.62
CA GLU A 6 -32.96 -14.76 -11.53
C GLU A 6 -32.59 -13.98 -12.80
N GLU A 7 -33.59 -13.39 -13.45
CA GLU A 7 -33.40 -12.53 -14.62
C GLU A 7 -33.82 -11.10 -14.29
N GLN A 8 -32.96 -10.17 -14.57
CA GLN A 8 -33.24 -8.73 -14.46
C GLN A 8 -32.79 -8.03 -15.74
N ARG A 9 -33.69 -7.27 -16.35
CA ARG A 9 -33.33 -6.40 -17.47
C ARG A 9 -32.59 -5.18 -16.94
N VAL A 10 -31.49 -4.83 -17.59
CA VAL A 10 -30.66 -3.66 -17.29
C VAL A 10 -30.64 -2.81 -18.57
N ASP A 11 -30.60 -1.50 -18.41
CA ASP A 11 -30.48 -0.58 -19.55
C ASP A 11 -29.21 -0.88 -20.36
N SER A 12 -29.29 -0.78 -21.67
CA SER A 12 -28.18 -1.09 -22.59
C SER A 12 -26.94 -0.21 -22.36
N GLY A 13 -27.07 0.93 -21.69
CA GLY A 13 -25.97 1.82 -21.31
C GLY A 13 -25.35 1.51 -19.95
N THR A 14 -25.88 0.52 -19.20
CA THR A 14 -25.41 0.21 -17.85
C THR A 14 -24.74 -1.16 -17.84
N LEU A 15 -23.51 -1.22 -17.33
CA LEU A 15 -22.86 -2.51 -17.10
C LEU A 15 -23.66 -3.31 -16.05
N ALA A 16 -23.98 -4.56 -16.36
CA ALA A 16 -24.74 -5.43 -15.46
C ALA A 16 -24.12 -5.51 -14.07
N ILE A 17 -22.79 -5.54 -13.96
CA ILE A 17 -22.07 -5.56 -12.71
C ILE A 17 -22.28 -4.28 -11.88
N SER A 18 -22.38 -3.12 -12.54
CA SER A 18 -22.63 -1.84 -11.86
C SER A 18 -24.07 -1.76 -11.34
N GLY A 19 -25.04 -2.26 -12.09
CA GLY A 19 -26.46 -2.27 -11.72
C GLY A 19 -26.79 -3.40 -10.73
N LEU A 20 -26.58 -4.63 -11.13
CA LEU A 20 -26.97 -5.81 -10.34
C LEU A 20 -26.03 -6.08 -9.15
N GLY A 21 -24.77 -5.74 -9.27
CA GLY A 21 -23.75 -5.93 -8.22
C GLY A 21 -24.02 -5.14 -6.94
N GLN A 22 -24.90 -4.13 -6.98
CA GLN A 22 -25.31 -3.40 -5.78
C GLN A 22 -26.21 -4.24 -4.84
N PHE A 23 -26.85 -5.28 -5.37
CA PHE A 23 -27.82 -6.07 -4.62
C PHE A 23 -27.23 -7.43 -4.25
N GLN A 24 -27.22 -7.74 -2.95
CA GLN A 24 -26.71 -9.02 -2.42
C GLN A 24 -27.45 -10.25 -2.96
N ARG A 25 -28.69 -10.12 -3.42
CA ARG A 25 -29.46 -11.21 -4.03
C ARG A 25 -28.80 -11.76 -5.30
N PHE A 26 -28.08 -10.92 -6.06
CA PHE A 26 -27.32 -11.34 -7.24
C PHE A 26 -25.88 -11.70 -6.85
N LYS A 27 -25.74 -12.80 -6.09
CA LYS A 27 -24.50 -13.21 -5.41
C LYS A 27 -23.25 -13.13 -6.29
N ALA A 28 -23.31 -13.64 -7.51
CA ALA A 28 -22.15 -13.62 -8.42
C ALA A 28 -21.77 -12.20 -8.88
N ALA A 29 -22.76 -11.39 -9.27
CA ALA A 29 -22.52 -10.01 -9.69
C ALA A 29 -22.03 -9.17 -8.50
N HIS A 30 -22.60 -9.36 -7.32
CA HIS A 30 -22.19 -8.68 -6.09
C HIS A 30 -20.76 -9.06 -5.68
N ALA A 31 -20.41 -10.34 -5.69
CA ALA A 31 -19.07 -10.81 -5.34
C ALA A 31 -18.03 -10.31 -6.35
N PHE A 32 -18.35 -10.36 -7.65
CA PHE A 32 -17.44 -9.88 -8.70
C PHE A 32 -17.25 -8.36 -8.65
N ARG A 33 -18.33 -7.60 -8.37
CA ARG A 33 -18.24 -6.16 -8.14
C ARG A 33 -17.31 -5.84 -6.98
N ARG A 34 -17.50 -6.48 -5.83
CA ARG A 34 -16.62 -6.30 -4.66
C ARG A 34 -15.16 -6.66 -4.94
N LEU A 35 -14.94 -7.72 -5.72
CA LEU A 35 -13.59 -8.09 -6.13
C LEU A 35 -12.92 -6.94 -6.92
N ILE A 36 -13.63 -6.37 -7.92
CA ILE A 36 -13.08 -5.29 -8.74
C ILE A 36 -12.91 -4.00 -7.95
N GLU A 37 -13.88 -3.66 -7.09
CA GLU A 37 -13.81 -2.44 -6.26
C GLU A 37 -12.65 -2.44 -5.28
N ASN A 38 -12.17 -3.64 -4.89
CA ASN A 38 -11.03 -3.81 -4.01
C ASN A 38 -9.69 -4.02 -4.75
N TRP A 39 -9.67 -3.92 -6.07
CA TRP A 39 -8.40 -3.88 -6.79
C TRP A 39 -7.67 -2.59 -6.49
N HIS A 40 -6.38 -2.68 -6.33
CA HIS A 40 -5.52 -1.53 -6.15
C HIS A 40 -4.55 -1.40 -7.31
N VAL A 41 -4.48 -0.20 -7.88
CA VAL A 41 -3.45 0.17 -8.86
C VAL A 41 -2.43 1.03 -8.13
N SER A 42 -1.17 0.69 -8.25
CA SER A 42 -0.06 1.44 -7.67
C SER A 42 0.85 1.96 -8.77
N ASP A 43 0.96 3.28 -8.85
CA ASP A 43 1.91 4.02 -9.70
C ASP A 43 2.62 5.04 -8.81
N PHE A 44 3.59 4.56 -8.03
CA PHE A 44 4.22 5.38 -7.00
C PHE A 44 5.13 6.45 -7.59
N HIS A 45 4.73 7.69 -7.38
CA HIS A 45 5.55 8.86 -7.67
C HIS A 45 6.33 9.30 -6.43
N ILE A 46 7.64 9.09 -6.44
CA ILE A 46 8.48 9.41 -5.27
C ILE A 46 8.41 10.88 -4.89
N SER A 47 8.25 11.79 -5.85
CA SER A 47 8.03 13.21 -5.57
C SER A 47 6.74 13.48 -4.79
N ALA A 48 5.70 12.67 -4.99
CA ALA A 48 4.44 12.77 -4.24
C ALA A 48 4.55 12.10 -2.86
N ALA A 49 5.27 10.97 -2.78
CA ALA A 49 5.50 10.22 -1.53
C ALA A 49 6.47 10.92 -0.57
N ARG A 50 7.31 11.83 -1.06
CA ARG A 50 8.27 12.58 -0.25
C ARG A 50 7.65 13.76 0.46
N GLY A 51 8.32 14.15 1.53
CA GLY A 51 8.08 15.40 2.23
C GLY A 51 7.04 15.30 3.33
N SER A 52 6.81 16.40 3.99
CA SER A 52 5.85 16.49 5.07
C SER A 52 4.44 16.67 4.54
N LYS A 53 3.50 15.97 5.15
CA LYS A 53 2.05 16.13 4.93
C LYS A 53 1.42 16.78 6.16
N ASP A 54 0.24 17.34 5.99
CA ASP A 54 -0.54 17.79 7.14
C ASP A 54 -0.86 16.57 8.03
N ALA A 55 -0.61 16.70 9.33
CA ALA A 55 -0.84 15.62 10.28
C ALA A 55 -2.34 15.35 10.57
N VAL A 56 -3.22 16.07 9.88
CA VAL A 56 -4.67 15.97 10.02
C VAL A 56 -5.22 14.97 9.02
N GLY A 57 -6.03 14.03 9.51
CA GLY A 57 -6.64 12.98 8.70
C GLY A 57 -6.10 11.59 9.04
N VAL A 58 -6.89 10.60 8.69
CA VAL A 58 -6.52 9.17 8.75
C VAL A 58 -6.78 8.61 7.37
N ASP A 59 -5.76 7.99 6.81
CA ASP A 59 -5.86 7.21 5.59
C ASP A 59 -5.54 5.76 5.92
N ASP A 60 -6.46 4.86 5.63
CA ASP A 60 -6.33 3.42 5.94
C ASP A 60 -5.51 2.71 4.86
N HIS A 61 -5.57 3.18 3.61
CA HIS A 61 -4.91 2.57 2.46
C HIS A 61 -4.04 3.56 1.70
N LEU A 62 -2.97 3.07 1.08
CA LEU A 62 -2.15 3.88 0.19
C LEU A 62 -2.93 4.33 -1.05
N SER A 63 -2.74 5.58 -1.43
CA SER A 63 -3.21 6.11 -2.69
C SER A 63 -2.44 5.52 -3.88
N VAL A 64 -3.00 5.63 -5.08
CA VAL A 64 -2.34 5.17 -6.32
C VAL A 64 -0.93 5.72 -6.48
N THR A 65 -0.73 7.00 -6.16
CA THR A 65 0.56 7.70 -6.31
C THR A 65 1.45 7.64 -5.07
N GLY A 66 0.94 7.12 -3.95
CA GLY A 66 1.66 7.07 -2.67
C GLY A 66 1.80 8.41 -1.96
N ASP A 67 1.02 9.42 -2.35
CA ASP A 67 1.12 10.77 -1.80
C ASP A 67 0.66 10.89 -0.34
N ASN A 68 -0.01 9.88 0.19
CA ASN A 68 -0.45 9.78 1.59
C ASN A 68 0.40 8.80 2.43
N LEU A 69 1.59 8.43 1.97
CA LEU A 69 2.46 7.43 2.61
C LEU A 69 2.69 7.71 4.11
N GLN A 70 2.89 8.98 4.50
CA GLN A 70 3.12 9.37 5.88
C GLN A 70 1.90 9.10 6.77
N LEU A 71 0.69 9.36 6.26
CA LEU A 71 -0.56 9.16 7.00
C LEU A 71 -0.85 7.68 7.22
N VAL A 72 -0.71 6.87 6.15
CA VAL A 72 -0.91 5.42 6.23
C VAL A 72 0.15 4.77 7.12
N ALA A 73 1.43 5.18 6.99
CA ALA A 73 2.50 4.68 7.85
C ALA A 73 2.23 5.00 9.34
N ARG A 74 1.72 6.19 9.65
CA ARG A 74 1.31 6.55 11.01
C ARG A 74 0.12 5.71 11.47
N HIS A 75 -0.92 5.57 10.66
CA HIS A 75 -2.08 4.74 11.00
C HIS A 75 -1.66 3.31 11.35
N ILE A 76 -0.84 2.67 10.51
CA ILE A 76 -0.34 1.32 10.80
C ILE A 76 0.55 1.31 12.05
N HIS A 77 1.37 2.34 12.28
CA HIS A 77 2.21 2.44 13.47
C HIS A 77 1.40 2.53 14.77
N GLU A 78 0.31 3.30 14.77
CA GLU A 78 -0.53 3.56 15.94
C GLU A 78 -1.53 2.42 16.19
N GLU A 79 -2.24 1.95 15.15
CA GLU A 79 -3.33 0.98 15.29
C GLU A 79 -2.87 -0.48 15.10
N HIS A 80 -1.80 -0.70 14.34
CA HIS A 80 -1.28 -2.04 14.00
C HIS A 80 0.23 -2.18 14.27
N PRO A 81 0.70 -1.90 15.51
CA PRO A 81 2.13 -1.83 15.81
C PRO A 81 2.92 -3.09 15.45
N GLY A 82 2.30 -4.26 15.52
CA GLY A 82 2.93 -5.53 15.13
C GLY A 82 3.22 -5.59 13.62
N ILE A 83 2.30 -5.08 12.80
CA ILE A 83 2.49 -4.99 11.34
C ILE A 83 3.57 -3.96 11.03
N PHE A 84 3.55 -2.81 11.68
CA PHE A 84 4.57 -1.79 11.47
C PHE A 84 5.98 -2.28 11.84
N GLN A 85 6.10 -3.03 12.93
CA GLN A 85 7.38 -3.66 13.31
C GLN A 85 7.88 -4.65 12.24
N GLU A 86 6.97 -5.42 11.63
CA GLU A 86 7.33 -6.31 10.51
C GLU A 86 7.79 -5.54 9.28
N ILE A 87 7.12 -4.43 8.91
CA ILE A 87 7.56 -3.53 7.85
C ILE A 87 8.98 -3.01 8.12
N VAL A 88 9.24 -2.50 9.34
CA VAL A 88 10.56 -2.00 9.73
C VAL A 88 11.61 -3.11 9.73
N ARG A 89 11.27 -4.32 10.18
CA ARG A 89 12.16 -5.49 10.12
C ARG A 89 12.57 -5.79 8.69
N ARG A 90 11.60 -5.84 7.76
CA ARG A 90 11.87 -6.07 6.34
C ARG A 90 12.69 -4.95 5.72
N MET A 91 12.44 -3.69 6.08
CA MET A 91 13.29 -2.58 5.65
C MET A 91 14.75 -2.79 6.05
N ARG A 92 15.03 -3.23 7.28
CA ARG A 92 16.41 -3.53 7.74
C ARG A 92 17.07 -4.64 6.95
N GLU A 93 16.30 -5.67 6.60
CA GLU A 93 16.81 -6.84 5.88
C GLU A 93 17.07 -6.54 4.40
N ARG A 94 16.21 -5.72 3.78
CA ARG A 94 16.22 -5.47 2.34
C ARG A 94 17.04 -4.23 1.93
N VAL A 95 17.08 -3.20 2.78
CA VAL A 95 17.71 -1.92 2.44
C VAL A 95 18.94 -1.69 3.32
N PRO A 96 20.16 -1.80 2.73
CA PRO A 96 21.39 -1.57 3.50
C PRO A 96 21.40 -0.19 4.16
N GLY A 97 21.82 -0.14 5.42
CA GLY A 97 21.95 1.09 6.19
C GLY A 97 20.70 1.47 6.99
N VAL A 98 19.50 1.09 6.54
CA VAL A 98 18.27 1.42 7.27
C VAL A 98 18.16 0.56 8.53
N SER A 99 18.09 1.19 9.69
CA SER A 99 17.92 0.51 10.99
C SER A 99 16.53 0.75 11.61
N SER A 100 15.89 1.87 11.31
CA SER A 100 14.48 2.10 11.69
C SER A 100 13.81 3.13 10.77
N VAL A 101 12.48 3.11 10.76
CA VAL A 101 11.61 4.13 10.15
C VAL A 101 10.54 4.47 11.17
N VAL A 102 10.26 5.75 11.37
CA VAL A 102 9.24 6.21 12.32
C VAL A 102 8.47 7.39 11.73
N PRO A 103 7.14 7.35 11.67
CA PRO A 103 6.33 8.52 11.38
C PRO A 103 6.38 9.48 12.57
N LYS A 104 6.72 10.76 12.32
CA LYS A 104 6.91 11.75 13.37
C LYS A 104 6.16 13.03 13.07
N PRO A 105 5.27 13.47 13.97
CA PRO A 105 4.67 14.78 13.88
C PRO A 105 5.73 15.86 14.20
N THR A 106 5.65 16.99 13.49
CA THR A 106 6.47 18.16 13.71
C THR A 106 5.70 19.22 14.54
N GLU A 107 6.41 20.19 15.10
CA GLU A 107 5.80 21.25 15.93
C GLU A 107 4.83 22.14 15.15
N ASP A 108 4.99 22.25 13.84
CA ASP A 108 4.10 22.99 12.93
C ASP A 108 2.89 22.16 12.43
N GLY A 109 2.63 21.00 13.06
CA GLY A 109 1.46 20.16 12.77
C GLY A 109 1.57 19.36 11.47
N ARG A 110 2.77 19.14 10.98
CA ARG A 110 3.04 18.26 9.85
C ARG A 110 3.48 16.88 10.29
N LEU A 111 3.40 15.92 9.39
CA LEU A 111 3.87 14.56 9.57
C LEU A 111 4.97 14.26 8.55
N LEU A 112 6.07 13.68 9.01
CA LEU A 112 7.17 13.23 8.17
C LEU A 112 7.64 11.83 8.58
N LEU A 113 8.39 11.18 7.71
CA LEU A 113 9.06 9.92 8.01
C LEU A 113 10.52 10.21 8.40
N GLN A 114 10.93 9.71 9.55
CA GLN A 114 12.31 9.69 9.99
C GLN A 114 12.91 8.31 9.75
N PHE A 115 14.06 8.28 9.08
CA PHE A 115 14.84 7.09 8.82
C PHE A 115 16.11 7.14 9.65
N GLN A 116 16.39 6.08 10.38
CA GLN A 116 17.65 5.92 11.10
C GLN A 116 18.58 5.02 10.27
N ASP A 117 19.77 5.50 10.01
CA ASP A 117 20.88 4.70 9.51
C ASP A 117 21.76 4.29 10.70
N GLY A 118 22.14 3.02 10.78
CA GLY A 118 22.96 2.52 11.88
C GLY A 118 24.36 3.15 11.99
N ALA A 119 24.85 3.80 10.92
CA ALA A 119 26.14 4.47 10.91
C ALA A 119 26.09 5.91 11.46
N PHE A 120 24.90 6.50 11.62
CA PHE A 120 24.72 7.89 12.02
C PHE A 120 23.94 7.98 13.35
N VAL A 121 24.29 9.00 14.15
CA VAL A 121 23.61 9.25 15.45
C VAL A 121 22.25 9.89 15.23
N ASP A 122 22.17 10.85 14.28
CA ASP A 122 20.94 11.57 14.02
C ASP A 122 20.12 10.92 12.89
N PRO A 123 18.78 10.85 13.03
CA PRO A 123 17.92 10.33 12.00
C PRO A 123 17.80 11.30 10.81
N PHE A 124 17.61 10.76 9.61
CA PHE A 124 17.35 11.52 8.40
C PHE A 124 15.85 11.63 8.16
N VAL A 125 15.40 12.79 7.72
CA VAL A 125 14.04 12.93 7.19
C VAL A 125 14.00 12.41 5.76
N ASP A 126 12.81 11.96 5.32
CA ASP A 126 12.57 11.33 4.03
C ASP A 126 13.16 12.07 2.81
N ARG A 127 13.21 13.41 2.84
CA ARG A 127 13.80 14.22 1.75
C ARG A 127 15.29 14.00 1.52
N TYR A 128 16.02 13.44 2.50
CA TYR A 128 17.46 13.16 2.41
C TYR A 128 17.76 11.66 2.19
N VAL A 129 16.73 10.86 2.10
CA VAL A 129 16.82 9.43 1.87
C VAL A 129 16.74 9.15 0.35
N SER A 130 17.35 8.06 -0.13
CA SER A 130 17.32 7.73 -1.56
C SER A 130 15.90 7.42 -2.05
N ASP A 131 15.64 7.66 -3.33
CA ASP A 131 14.34 7.36 -3.96
C ASP A 131 13.99 5.88 -3.82
N GLY A 132 14.94 5.00 -4.05
CA GLY A 132 14.74 3.56 -3.91
C GLY A 132 14.39 3.12 -2.48
N THR A 133 14.95 3.79 -1.48
CA THR A 133 14.61 3.52 -0.06
C THR A 133 13.16 3.91 0.24
N ILE A 134 12.72 5.10 -0.22
CA ILE A 134 11.34 5.54 -0.05
C ILE A 134 10.38 4.62 -0.80
N LYS A 135 10.72 4.25 -2.04
CA LYS A 135 9.90 3.36 -2.88
C LYS A 135 9.76 1.96 -2.26
N MET A 136 10.86 1.39 -1.76
CA MET A 136 10.81 0.11 -1.04
C MET A 136 9.93 0.20 0.22
N PHE A 137 10.05 1.28 0.98
CA PHE A 137 9.19 1.48 2.15
C PHE A 137 7.71 1.58 1.76
N ALA A 138 7.38 2.33 0.71
CA ALA A 138 6.00 2.43 0.21
C ALA A 138 5.45 1.07 -0.23
N TYR A 139 6.24 0.25 -0.93
CA TYR A 139 5.81 -1.12 -1.29
C TYR A 139 5.62 -1.99 -0.05
N LEU A 140 6.50 -1.92 0.93
CA LEU A 140 6.31 -2.69 2.17
C LEU A 140 5.05 -2.25 2.93
N VAL A 141 4.73 -0.96 2.96
CA VAL A 141 3.47 -0.45 3.53
C VAL A 141 2.28 -1.00 2.75
N LEU A 142 2.30 -0.97 1.41
CA LEU A 142 1.24 -1.51 0.55
C LEU A 142 1.04 -3.03 0.77
N LEU A 143 2.13 -3.79 0.75
CA LEU A 143 2.09 -5.26 0.85
C LEU A 143 1.73 -5.77 2.26
N HIS A 144 1.89 -4.92 3.28
CA HIS A 144 1.54 -5.23 4.66
C HIS A 144 0.30 -4.47 5.14
N ASP A 145 -0.51 -3.95 4.20
CA ASP A 145 -1.79 -3.34 4.55
C ASP A 145 -2.60 -4.28 5.47
N PRO A 146 -3.16 -3.79 6.60
CA PRO A 146 -4.00 -4.59 7.49
C PRO A 146 -5.20 -5.23 6.79
N ASP A 147 -5.78 -4.56 5.80
CA ASP A 147 -6.84 -5.07 4.94
C ASP A 147 -6.31 -5.23 3.48
N PRO A 148 -5.70 -6.38 3.17
CA PRO A 148 -4.96 -6.56 1.93
C PRO A 148 -5.87 -6.58 0.71
N HIS A 149 -5.44 -5.98 -0.37
CA HIS A 149 -6.15 -5.96 -1.63
C HIS A 149 -6.11 -7.34 -2.32
N PRO A 150 -7.24 -7.84 -2.86
CA PRO A 150 -7.29 -9.14 -3.54
C PRO A 150 -6.48 -9.17 -4.84
N LEU A 151 -6.27 -8.00 -5.47
CA LEU A 151 -5.41 -7.82 -6.63
C LEU A 151 -4.67 -6.49 -6.53
N LEU A 152 -3.36 -6.55 -6.68
CA LEU A 152 -2.47 -5.41 -6.84
C LEU A 152 -1.99 -5.35 -8.30
N CYS A 153 -2.18 -4.20 -8.95
CA CYS A 153 -1.59 -3.89 -10.24
C CYS A 153 -0.51 -2.84 -10.01
N VAL A 154 0.74 -3.21 -10.16
CA VAL A 154 1.87 -2.32 -9.88
C VAL A 154 2.50 -1.89 -11.19
N GLU A 155 2.50 -0.57 -11.45
CA GLU A 155 3.11 0.01 -12.64
C GLU A 155 4.57 0.35 -12.39
N GLU A 156 5.44 0.03 -13.34
CA GLU A 156 6.89 0.31 -13.34
C GLU A 156 7.56 0.09 -11.97
N PRO A 157 7.43 -1.10 -11.37
CA PRO A 157 7.97 -1.36 -10.04
C PRO A 157 9.50 -1.16 -9.97
N GLU A 158 10.21 -1.35 -11.08
CA GLU A 158 11.66 -1.17 -11.20
C GLU A 158 12.09 0.30 -11.25
N ASN A 159 11.21 1.21 -11.63
CA ASN A 159 11.56 2.62 -11.79
C ASN A 159 12.07 3.21 -10.48
N GLN A 160 13.19 3.94 -10.52
CA GLN A 160 13.86 4.55 -9.36
C GLN A 160 14.33 3.57 -8.26
N LEU A 161 14.23 2.25 -8.48
CA LEU A 161 14.84 1.27 -7.59
C LEU A 161 16.29 1.00 -8.01
N TYR A 162 17.14 0.89 -7.00
CA TYR A 162 18.49 0.39 -7.22
C TYR A 162 18.42 -1.10 -7.64
N PRO A 163 19.20 -1.56 -8.64
CA PRO A 163 19.08 -2.93 -9.18
C PRO A 163 19.11 -4.05 -8.15
N ALA A 164 19.88 -3.89 -7.07
CA ALA A 164 19.92 -4.87 -5.99
C ALA A 164 18.58 -5.00 -5.24
N LEU A 165 17.75 -3.97 -5.22
CA LEU A 165 16.44 -4.00 -4.56
C LEU A 165 15.34 -4.64 -5.43
N LEU A 166 15.57 -4.83 -6.73
CA LEU A 166 14.57 -5.45 -7.62
C LEU A 166 14.29 -6.90 -7.24
N LEU A 167 15.35 -7.65 -6.92
CA LEU A 167 15.20 -9.03 -6.49
C LEU A 167 14.47 -9.11 -5.14
N GLU A 168 14.82 -8.22 -4.22
CA GLU A 168 14.18 -8.12 -2.92
C GLU A 168 12.68 -7.79 -3.03
N LEU A 169 12.34 -6.84 -3.92
CA LEU A 169 10.95 -6.49 -4.18
C LEU A 169 10.17 -7.65 -4.82
N ALA A 170 10.78 -8.37 -5.76
CA ALA A 170 10.17 -9.54 -6.39
C ALA A 170 9.86 -10.65 -5.35
N GLU A 171 10.74 -10.82 -4.34
CA GLU A 171 10.47 -11.74 -3.23
C GLU A 171 9.31 -11.28 -2.36
N GLU A 172 9.18 -9.98 -2.09
CA GLU A 172 8.04 -9.44 -1.34
C GLU A 172 6.71 -9.64 -2.08
N PHE A 173 6.67 -9.43 -3.39
CA PHE A 173 5.49 -9.71 -4.21
C PHE A 173 5.13 -11.20 -4.18
N ARG A 174 6.12 -12.08 -4.34
CA ARG A 174 5.91 -13.52 -4.23
C ARG A 174 5.35 -13.92 -2.86
N ASP A 175 5.92 -13.36 -1.80
CA ASP A 175 5.47 -13.62 -0.42
C ASP A 175 4.02 -13.18 -0.21
N TYR A 176 3.63 -12.03 -0.76
CA TYR A 176 2.25 -11.54 -0.71
C TYR A 176 1.28 -12.55 -1.33
N ALA A 177 1.59 -13.06 -2.53
CA ALA A 177 0.76 -14.02 -3.22
C ALA A 177 0.71 -15.39 -2.52
N ILE A 178 1.86 -15.92 -2.07
CA ILE A 178 1.94 -17.23 -1.41
C ILE A 178 1.22 -17.25 -0.06
N ARG A 179 1.26 -16.15 0.68
CA ARG A 179 0.56 -16.04 1.98
C ARG A 179 -0.95 -15.87 1.83
N GLY A 180 -1.47 -15.85 0.60
CA GLY A 180 -2.89 -15.74 0.32
C GLY A 180 -3.46 -14.36 0.64
N ARG A 181 -2.63 -13.32 0.65
CA ARG A 181 -3.08 -11.94 0.87
C ARG A 181 -3.78 -11.38 -0.37
N GLY A 182 -3.35 -11.79 -1.56
CA GLY A 182 -3.88 -11.36 -2.85
C GLY A 182 -3.01 -11.85 -4.00
N GLN A 183 -3.25 -11.29 -5.19
CA GLN A 183 -2.42 -11.47 -6.39
C GLN A 183 -1.68 -10.15 -6.71
N VAL A 184 -0.50 -10.24 -7.30
CA VAL A 184 0.29 -9.11 -7.78
C VAL A 184 0.65 -9.33 -9.23
#